data_4db43d2d84378b62cda9c7ab9009a1c6
#
_entry.id   4db43d2d84378b62cda9c7ab9009a1c6
#
_cell.length_a   1.000
_cell.length_b   1.000
_cell.length_c   1.000
_cell.angle_alpha   90.00
_cell.angle_beta   90.00
_cell.angle_gamma   90.00
#
_symmetry.space_group_name_H-M   'P 1'
#
loop_
_entity.id
_entity.type
_entity.pdbx_description
1 polymer ?
#
loop_
_entity_poly.entity_id
_entity_poly.type
_entity_poly.pdbx_seq_one_letter_code
_entity_poly.pdbx_strand_id
1 'polypeptide(L)'
;MPVLKLAAVFANRRDTQEETGEEHLTFNAIADPTDHLPFASLVLSASPKLIALNEQLCVGLYLVSERAMLNRPLDELSHGDLPASVGIFPVIAKPGLDASSADTHWREVHGPLALKVHSAMTHYYQLQIVHRSFGPAWHGLVLL
;
A
#
# COMPACT_ATOMS: atom_id res chain seq x y z
N MET A 1 7.12 -4.57 17.32
CA MET A 1 5.73 -4.11 17.34
C MET A 1 5.25 -3.90 15.92
N PRO A 2 4.11 -4.47 15.54
CA PRO A 2 3.54 -4.19 14.23
C PRO A 2 3.11 -2.72 14.14
N VAL A 3 3.29 -2.14 12.96
CA VAL A 3 2.85 -0.77 12.68
C VAL A 3 1.48 -0.87 12.00
N LEU A 4 0.45 -0.45 12.71
CA LEU A 4 -0.91 -0.47 12.19
C LEU A 4 -1.26 0.87 11.55
N LYS A 5 -1.86 0.81 10.37
CA LYS A 5 -2.33 1.97 9.63
C LYS A 5 -3.71 1.70 9.04
N LEU A 6 -4.43 2.76 8.73
CA LEU A 6 -5.61 2.65 7.90
C LEU A 6 -5.22 2.90 6.45
N ALA A 7 -5.71 2.03 5.57
CA ALA A 7 -5.54 2.15 4.14
C ALA A 7 -6.91 2.38 3.50
N ALA A 8 -7.08 3.51 2.85
CA ALA A 8 -8.30 3.83 2.13
C ALA A 8 -7.99 3.96 0.65
N VAL A 9 -8.79 3.31 -0.19
CA VAL A 9 -8.66 3.40 -1.64
C VAL A 9 -9.86 4.15 -2.22
N PHE A 10 -9.59 4.97 -3.20
CA PHE A 10 -10.58 5.89 -3.78
C PHE A 10 -10.66 5.70 -5.29
N ALA A 11 -11.87 5.85 -5.84
CA ALA A 11 -12.11 5.74 -7.27
C ALA A 11 -11.43 6.85 -8.07
N ASN A 12 -11.27 8.03 -7.48
CA ASN A 12 -10.70 9.20 -8.13
C ASN A 12 -9.41 9.63 -7.44
N ARG A 13 -8.58 10.39 -8.15
CA ARG A 13 -7.42 11.05 -7.57
C ARG A 13 -7.86 12.03 -6.49
N ARG A 14 -7.03 12.19 -5.49
CA ARG A 14 -7.27 13.13 -4.39
C ARG A 14 -6.41 14.36 -4.56
N ASP A 15 -6.97 15.52 -4.16
CA ASP A 15 -6.19 16.74 -4.04
C ASP A 15 -5.32 16.66 -2.79
N THR A 16 -4.01 16.65 -2.99
CA THR A 16 -3.04 16.56 -1.89
C THR A 16 -2.78 17.89 -1.19
N GLN A 17 -3.24 19.00 -1.74
CA GLN A 17 -3.03 20.32 -1.15
C GLN A 17 -3.87 20.57 0.09
N GLU A 18 -4.98 19.86 0.21
CA GLU A 18 -5.86 19.96 1.39
C GLU A 18 -5.42 19.06 2.54
N GLU A 19 -4.46 18.18 2.29
CA GLU A 19 -3.99 17.21 3.28
C GLU A 19 -2.78 17.78 4.01
N THR A 20 -3.03 18.42 5.15
CA THR A 20 -1.98 18.93 6.02
C THR A 20 -1.77 17.96 7.18
N GLY A 21 -0.57 17.45 7.33
CA GLY A 21 -0.19 16.63 8.47
C GLY A 21 0.77 15.51 8.11
N GLU A 22 1.64 15.18 9.04
CA GLU A 22 2.64 14.14 8.91
C GLU A 22 2.06 12.72 9.08
N GLU A 23 0.77 12.61 9.41
CA GLU A 23 0.15 11.36 9.80
C GLU A 23 -0.36 10.51 8.63
N HIS A 24 -0.35 11.04 7.42
CA HIS A 24 -0.84 10.28 6.27
C HIS A 24 -0.03 10.52 5.00
N LEU A 25 -0.05 9.54 4.13
CA LEU A 25 0.57 9.56 2.81
C LEU A 25 -0.52 9.32 1.77
N THR A 26 -0.53 10.12 0.71
CA THR A 26 -1.45 9.97 -0.41
C THR A 26 -0.67 9.60 -1.66
N PHE A 27 -1.12 8.54 -2.33
CA PHE A 27 -0.58 8.08 -3.60
C PHE A 27 -1.67 8.19 -4.65
N ASN A 28 -1.43 8.96 -5.70
CA ASN A 28 -2.36 9.12 -6.83
C ASN A 28 -1.83 8.41 -8.07
N ALA A 29 -2.74 7.86 -8.88
CA ALA A 29 -2.38 7.29 -10.17
C ALA A 29 -1.70 8.36 -11.04
N ILE A 30 -0.63 7.98 -11.74
CA ILE A 30 0.12 8.88 -12.62
C ILE A 30 -0.72 9.25 -13.85
N ALA A 31 -1.41 8.25 -14.42
CA ALA A 31 -2.31 8.45 -15.56
C ALA A 31 -3.74 8.64 -15.07
N ASP A 32 -4.60 9.18 -15.94
CA ASP A 32 -6.02 9.26 -15.62
C ASP A 32 -6.58 7.86 -15.37
N PRO A 33 -7.46 7.72 -14.37
CA PRO A 33 -8.09 6.44 -14.08
C PRO A 33 -8.79 5.90 -15.30
N THR A 34 -8.51 4.63 -15.63
CA THR A 34 -9.22 3.90 -16.66
C THR A 34 -10.06 2.83 -15.98
N ASP A 35 -11.00 2.25 -16.72
CA ASP A 35 -11.85 1.17 -16.21
C ASP A 35 -11.06 -0.08 -15.78
N HIS A 36 -9.77 -0.11 -16.09
CA HIS A 36 -8.89 -1.23 -15.76
C HIS A 36 -8.22 -1.08 -14.40
N LEU A 37 -8.21 0.11 -13.80
CA LEU A 37 -7.58 0.32 -12.50
C LEU A 37 -8.58 0.01 -11.37
N PRO A 38 -8.17 -0.78 -10.36
CA PRO A 38 -9.05 -1.07 -9.23
C PRO A 38 -9.31 0.16 -8.35
N PHE A 39 -8.44 1.16 -8.41
CA PHE A 39 -8.56 2.43 -7.69
C PHE A 39 -7.62 3.46 -8.31
N ALA A 40 -7.86 4.73 -8.03
CA ALA A 40 -7.03 5.82 -8.54
C ALA A 40 -6.18 6.48 -7.45
N SER A 41 -6.51 6.27 -6.18
CA SER A 41 -5.77 6.85 -5.05
C SER A 41 -5.77 5.91 -3.86
N LEU A 42 -4.65 5.88 -3.15
CA LEU A 42 -4.48 5.19 -1.87
C LEU A 42 -4.03 6.20 -0.83
N VAL A 43 -4.70 6.21 0.32
CA VAL A 43 -4.27 6.99 1.49
C VAL A 43 -3.90 6.03 2.61
N LEU A 44 -2.69 6.17 3.14
CA LEU A 44 -2.24 5.47 4.35
C LEU A 44 -2.22 6.46 5.50
N SER A 45 -2.94 6.18 6.56
CA SER A 45 -3.05 7.08 7.70
C SER A 45 -2.85 6.35 9.02
N ALA A 46 -2.11 6.97 9.92
CA ALA A 46 -2.01 6.54 11.30
C ALA A 46 -3.23 7.03 12.12
N SER A 47 -4.01 7.98 11.60
CA SER A 47 -5.17 8.55 12.27
C SER A 47 -6.46 8.26 11.51
N PRO A 48 -7.50 7.69 12.16
CA PRO A 48 -8.77 7.41 11.50
C PRO A 48 -9.56 8.67 11.12
N LYS A 49 -9.28 9.81 11.74
CA LYS A 49 -10.03 11.05 11.52
C LYS A 49 -9.91 11.60 10.11
N LEU A 50 -8.76 11.43 9.48
CA LEU A 50 -8.50 11.99 8.14
C LEU A 50 -9.20 11.23 7.02
N ILE A 51 -9.50 9.95 7.25
CA ILE A 51 -10.16 9.12 6.25
C ILE A 51 -11.67 9.29 6.28
N ALA A 52 -12.24 9.52 7.47
CA ALA A 52 -13.69 9.65 7.66
C ALA A 52 -14.31 10.81 6.88
N LEU A 53 -13.54 11.84 6.56
CA LEU A 53 -14.05 13.06 5.89
C LEU A 53 -14.43 12.82 4.41
N ASN A 54 -14.04 11.69 3.81
CA ASN A 54 -14.22 11.44 2.38
C ASN A 54 -14.80 10.07 2.07
N GLU A 55 -15.65 9.53 2.95
CA GLU A 55 -16.24 8.21 2.78
C GLU A 55 -16.99 8.03 1.47
N GLN A 56 -17.60 9.09 0.93
CA GLN A 56 -18.42 9.01 -0.28
C GLN A 56 -17.62 8.60 -1.52
N LEU A 57 -16.32 8.90 -1.55
CA LEU A 57 -15.44 8.55 -2.66
C LEU A 57 -14.59 7.31 -2.38
N CYS A 58 -14.65 6.80 -1.16
CA CYS A 58 -13.87 5.66 -0.74
C CYS A 58 -14.50 4.36 -1.24
N VAL A 59 -13.75 3.58 -1.99
CA VAL A 59 -14.20 2.30 -2.54
C VAL A 59 -13.66 1.10 -1.76
N GLY A 60 -12.81 1.34 -0.79
CA GLY A 60 -12.30 0.31 0.11
C GLY A 60 -11.62 0.91 1.33
N LEU A 61 -11.80 0.27 2.47
CA LEU A 61 -11.19 0.70 3.74
C LEU A 61 -10.68 -0.52 4.50
N TYR A 62 -9.41 -0.45 4.88
CA TYR A 62 -8.70 -1.58 5.48
C TYR A 62 -7.86 -1.13 6.67
N LEU A 63 -7.81 -1.98 7.69
CA LEU A 63 -6.77 -1.89 8.70
C LEU A 63 -5.62 -2.78 8.25
N VAL A 64 -4.43 -2.22 8.15
CA VAL A 64 -3.24 -2.93 7.65
C VAL A 64 -2.12 -2.94 8.68
N SER A 65 -1.33 -4.00 8.65
CA SER A 65 -0.06 -4.10 9.37
C SER A 65 1.07 -3.88 8.36
N GLU A 66 1.85 -2.83 8.55
CA GLU A 66 2.93 -2.47 7.65
C GLU A 66 4.21 -3.21 7.99
N ARG A 67 4.85 -3.81 6.99
CA ARG A 67 6.17 -4.40 7.08
C ARG A 67 7.10 -3.71 6.08
N ALA A 68 8.17 -3.11 6.59
CA ALA A 68 9.22 -2.57 5.74
C ALA A 68 10.19 -3.71 5.39
N MET A 69 10.09 -4.26 4.19
CA MET A 69 10.98 -5.31 3.71
C MET A 69 12.30 -4.73 3.21
N LEU A 70 12.25 -3.55 2.64
CA LEU A 70 13.41 -2.78 2.19
C LEU A 70 13.08 -1.30 2.31
N ASN A 71 13.96 -0.55 2.93
CA ASN A 71 13.82 0.90 3.06
C ASN A 71 15.23 1.51 3.07
N ARG A 72 15.75 1.78 1.86
CA ARG A 72 17.07 2.36 1.73
C ARG A 72 17.04 3.85 2.09
N PRO A 73 17.92 4.33 2.98
CA PRO A 73 17.98 5.76 3.29
C PRO A 73 18.26 6.60 2.05
N LEU A 74 17.61 7.75 1.93
CA LEU A 74 17.74 8.62 0.75
C LEU A 74 19.17 9.13 0.57
N ASP A 75 19.91 9.33 1.66
CA ASP A 75 21.29 9.79 1.62
C ASP A 75 22.28 8.72 1.10
N GLU A 76 21.87 7.45 1.08
CA GLU A 76 22.66 6.36 0.51
C GLU A 76 22.37 6.12 -0.97
N LEU A 77 21.39 6.81 -1.54
CA LEU A 77 20.97 6.64 -2.92
C LEU A 77 21.67 7.68 -3.80
N SER A 78 22.15 7.24 -4.98
CA SER A 78 22.60 8.17 -5.99
C SER A 78 21.42 8.94 -6.58
N HIS A 79 21.67 10.09 -7.22
CA HIS A 79 20.59 10.90 -7.78
C HIS A 79 19.71 10.13 -8.76
N GLY A 80 20.29 9.21 -9.54
CA GLY A 80 19.53 8.39 -10.49
C GLY A 80 18.69 7.30 -9.85
N ASP A 81 18.94 6.97 -8.58
CA ASP A 81 18.21 5.94 -7.83
C ASP A 81 17.09 6.50 -6.96
N LEU A 82 16.89 7.82 -6.94
CA LEU A 82 15.83 8.43 -6.16
C LEU A 82 14.46 7.97 -6.67
N PRO A 83 13.55 7.55 -5.77
CA PRO A 83 12.24 7.08 -6.20
C PRO A 83 11.43 8.23 -6.79
N ALA A 84 10.97 8.05 -8.03
CA ALA A 84 10.11 9.01 -8.73
C ALA A 84 8.65 8.61 -8.68
N SER A 85 8.37 7.32 -8.48
CA SER A 85 7.02 6.77 -8.42
C SER A 85 7.01 5.52 -7.57
N VAL A 86 5.82 5.12 -7.16
CA VAL A 86 5.58 3.92 -6.34
C VAL A 86 4.63 3.01 -7.09
N GLY A 87 5.00 1.75 -7.26
CA GLY A 87 4.10 0.72 -7.74
C GLY A 87 3.25 0.21 -6.58
N ILE A 88 1.94 0.16 -6.77
CA ILE A 88 0.99 -0.32 -5.77
C ILE A 88 0.18 -1.46 -6.36
N PHE A 89 0.23 -2.62 -5.72
CA PHE A 89 -0.40 -3.84 -6.21
C PHE A 89 -1.23 -4.51 -5.13
N PRO A 90 -2.53 -4.73 -5.37
CA PRO A 90 -3.33 -5.58 -4.50
C PRO A 90 -2.86 -7.03 -4.59
N VAL A 91 -2.92 -7.73 -3.46
CA VAL A 91 -2.55 -9.15 -3.35
C VAL A 91 -3.75 -9.96 -2.91
N ILE A 92 -4.02 -11.03 -3.64
CA ILE A 92 -5.09 -11.97 -3.32
C ILE A 92 -4.47 -13.34 -3.09
N ALA A 93 -4.81 -13.97 -1.97
CA ALA A 93 -4.31 -15.30 -1.65
C ALA A 93 -4.87 -16.34 -2.63
N LYS A 94 -4.08 -17.38 -2.90
CA LYS A 94 -4.53 -18.53 -3.67
C LYS A 94 -5.77 -19.15 -3.02
N PRO A 95 -6.81 -19.49 -3.82
CA PRO A 95 -8.00 -20.15 -3.28
C PRO A 95 -7.66 -21.41 -2.49
N GLY A 96 -8.32 -21.58 -1.35
CA GLY A 96 -8.09 -22.72 -0.46
C GLY A 96 -6.96 -22.52 0.56
N LEU A 97 -6.20 -21.43 0.44
CA LEU A 97 -5.16 -21.08 1.42
C LEU A 97 -5.75 -20.12 2.46
N ASP A 98 -5.57 -20.43 3.74
CA ASP A 98 -6.05 -19.52 4.79
C ASP A 98 -5.18 -18.25 4.85
N ALA A 99 -5.73 -17.20 5.46
CA ALA A 99 -5.08 -15.89 5.50
C ALA A 99 -3.72 -15.93 6.22
N SER A 100 -3.61 -16.70 7.29
CA SER A 100 -2.37 -16.81 8.06
C SER A 100 -1.27 -17.52 7.26
N SER A 101 -1.61 -18.62 6.59
CA SER A 101 -0.65 -19.35 5.74
C SER A 101 -0.24 -18.53 4.54
N ALA A 102 -1.17 -17.81 3.92
CA ALA A 102 -0.88 -16.91 2.81
C ALA A 102 0.07 -15.79 3.22
N ASP A 103 -0.17 -15.18 4.37
CA ASP A 103 0.70 -14.11 4.88
C ASP A 103 2.10 -14.62 5.24
N THR A 104 2.18 -15.79 5.86
CA THR A 104 3.46 -16.41 6.19
C THR A 104 4.30 -16.67 4.93
N HIS A 105 3.68 -17.21 3.89
CA HIS A 105 4.35 -17.43 2.61
C HIS A 105 4.80 -16.11 1.98
N TRP A 106 3.94 -15.10 2.00
CA TRP A 106 4.25 -13.78 1.44
C TRP A 106 5.42 -13.12 2.15
N ARG A 107 5.41 -13.17 3.47
CA ARG A 107 6.46 -12.59 4.30
C ARG A 107 7.79 -13.34 4.24
N GLU A 108 7.74 -14.68 4.33
CA GLU A 108 8.93 -15.49 4.55
C GLU A 108 9.53 -16.10 3.27
N VAL A 109 8.74 -16.23 2.22
CA VAL A 109 9.17 -16.84 0.96
C VAL A 109 9.18 -15.82 -0.17
N HIS A 110 8.03 -15.23 -0.47
CA HIS A 110 7.90 -14.32 -1.60
C HIS A 110 8.68 -13.01 -1.39
N GLY A 111 8.59 -12.43 -0.20
CA GLY A 111 9.29 -11.17 0.11
C GLY A 111 10.79 -11.27 -0.06
N PRO A 112 11.47 -12.21 0.59
CA PRO A 112 12.91 -12.40 0.41
C PRO A 112 13.31 -12.72 -1.03
N LEU A 113 12.49 -13.50 -1.75
CA LEU A 113 12.74 -13.80 -3.16
C LEU A 113 12.65 -12.52 -4.02
N ALA A 114 11.66 -11.68 -3.78
CA ALA A 114 11.52 -10.41 -4.49
C ALA A 114 12.74 -9.51 -4.29
N LEU A 115 13.25 -9.41 -3.07
CA LEU A 115 14.45 -8.65 -2.76
C LEU A 115 15.68 -9.18 -3.50
N LYS A 116 15.76 -10.49 -3.65
CA LYS A 116 16.89 -11.13 -4.34
C LYS A 116 16.84 -10.92 -5.85
N VAL A 117 15.63 -10.97 -6.43
CA VAL A 117 15.42 -10.90 -7.88
C VAL A 117 15.38 -9.47 -8.39
N HIS A 118 14.78 -8.57 -7.64
CA HIS A 118 14.56 -7.17 -8.06
C HIS A 118 15.59 -6.25 -7.40
N SER A 119 16.83 -6.31 -7.87
CA SER A 119 17.94 -5.55 -7.27
C SER A 119 17.83 -4.04 -7.42
N ALA A 120 16.98 -3.56 -8.34
CA ALA A 120 16.79 -2.11 -8.54
C ALA A 120 15.82 -1.46 -7.56
N MET A 121 15.11 -2.25 -6.74
CA MET A 121 14.21 -1.68 -5.73
C MET A 121 14.98 -0.90 -4.67
N THR A 122 14.44 0.26 -4.30
CA THR A 122 14.95 1.06 -3.20
C THR A 122 14.07 0.93 -1.95
N HIS A 123 12.79 0.67 -2.15
CA HIS A 123 11.80 0.52 -1.10
C HIS A 123 10.88 -0.65 -1.43
N TYR A 124 10.49 -1.40 -0.41
CA TYR A 124 9.52 -2.48 -0.56
C TYR A 124 8.77 -2.65 0.74
N TYR A 125 7.48 -2.40 0.69
CA TYR A 125 6.58 -2.53 1.84
C TYR A 125 5.49 -3.54 1.54
N GLN A 126 5.20 -4.38 2.51
CA GLN A 126 4.05 -5.27 2.51
C GLN A 126 3.04 -4.73 3.52
N LEU A 127 1.83 -4.47 3.06
CA LEU A 127 0.71 -4.08 3.91
C LEU A 127 -0.21 -5.28 4.04
N GLN A 128 -0.10 -6.00 5.14
CA GLN A 128 -1.00 -7.11 5.44
C GLN A 128 -2.35 -6.56 5.87
N ILE A 129 -3.42 -6.94 5.19
CA ILE A 129 -4.77 -6.56 5.58
C ILE A 129 -5.20 -7.44 6.76
N VAL A 130 -5.34 -6.83 7.93
CA VAL A 130 -5.77 -7.52 9.14
C VAL A 130 -7.28 -7.39 9.37
N HIS A 131 -7.91 -6.37 8.78
CA HIS A 131 -9.36 -6.21 8.80
C HIS A 131 -9.81 -5.41 7.58
N ARG A 132 -10.86 -5.89 6.94
CA ARG A 132 -11.53 -5.20 5.84
C ARG A 132 -12.87 -4.66 6.33
N SER A 133 -13.03 -3.33 6.31
CA SER A 133 -14.31 -2.72 6.64
C SER A 133 -15.29 -2.82 5.48
N PHE A 134 -14.82 -2.49 4.29
CA PHE A 134 -15.57 -2.68 3.04
C PHE A 134 -14.61 -2.60 1.85
N GLY A 135 -15.11 -2.96 0.68
CA GLY A 135 -14.33 -2.92 -0.57
C GLY A 135 -13.86 -4.30 -1.02
N PRO A 136 -12.99 -4.36 -2.02
CA PRO A 136 -12.48 -5.63 -2.55
C PRO A 136 -11.84 -6.50 -1.47
N ALA A 137 -12.02 -7.81 -1.57
CA ALA A 137 -11.51 -8.79 -0.60
C ALA A 137 -10.04 -9.13 -0.86
N TRP A 138 -9.17 -8.13 -0.78
CA TRP A 138 -7.73 -8.30 -0.89
C TRP A 138 -7.14 -8.83 0.42
N HIS A 139 -6.00 -9.51 0.32
CA HIS A 139 -5.24 -9.99 1.48
C HIS A 139 -4.10 -9.06 1.85
N GLY A 140 -3.65 -8.27 0.92
CA GLY A 140 -2.59 -7.31 1.15
C GLY A 140 -2.42 -6.30 0.03
N LEU A 141 -1.54 -5.34 0.26
CA LEU A 141 -1.10 -4.36 -0.72
C LEU A 141 0.42 -4.32 -0.72
N VAL A 142 1.00 -4.28 -1.89
CA VAL A 142 2.44 -4.12 -2.09
C VAL A 142 2.72 -2.70 -2.52
N LEU A 143 3.72 -2.07 -1.89
CA LEU A 143 4.28 -0.79 -2.32
C LEU A 143 5.76 -0.99 -2.63
N LEU A 144 6.17 -0.64 -3.84
CA LEU A 144 7.58 -0.76 -4.23
C LEU A 144 8.01 0.26 -5.29
#